data_fea7b6e92fa1f469d41d627908a48b8c
#
_entry.id   fea7b6e92fa1f469d41d627908a48b8c
#
_cell.length_a   1.000
_cell.length_b   1.000
_cell.length_c   1.000
_cell.angle_alpha   90.00
_cell.angle_beta   90.00
_cell.angle_gamma   90.00
#
_symmetry.space_group_name_H-M   'P 1'
#
loop_
_entity.id
_entity.type
_entity.pdbx_description
1 polymer ?
#
loop_
_entity_poly.entity_id
_entity_poly.type
_entity_poly.pdbx_seq_one_letter_code
_entity_poly.pdbx_strand_id
1 'polypeptide(L)'
;MQLSLFKNLIVGLSVFGVPLFFSCDDGSSTLKQINQFNDNPVGIAYDIRMTYSDSAVMKAILTAPVNLDFTHLSFKYSEFPEGLKIIFFNNKNEENTVVADYGILFNQTKIVDLQGNVVLLSHDGSRLETDQMYWDAEKEWLFTEQPFTFENVNYDMAAMRLDTNKEFSKFQTGKLTGTMLVEEQKDSLFVDEKL
;
A
#
# COMPACT_ATOMS: atom_id res chain seq x y z
N MET A 1 21.46 7.95 -82.26
CA MET A 1 20.15 7.34 -81.89
C MET A 1 20.16 6.64 -80.50
N GLN A 2 21.29 6.51 -79.83
CA GLN A 2 21.33 5.87 -78.47
C GLN A 2 21.12 6.83 -77.29
N LEU A 3 21.37 8.14 -77.47
CA LEU A 3 21.27 9.09 -76.38
C LEU A 3 19.83 9.43 -75.95
N SER A 4 18.86 9.28 -76.89
CA SER A 4 17.43 9.57 -76.66
C SER A 4 16.75 8.44 -75.84
N LEU A 5 17.17 7.21 -76.06
CA LEU A 5 16.66 6.04 -75.30
C LEU A 5 17.08 6.04 -73.84
N PHE A 6 18.28 6.48 -73.54
CA PHE A 6 18.79 6.60 -72.17
C PHE A 6 18.10 7.69 -71.36
N LYS A 7 17.78 8.81 -72.04
CA LYS A 7 17.09 9.95 -71.43
C LYS A 7 15.65 9.58 -71.03
N ASN A 8 14.94 8.81 -71.87
CA ASN A 8 13.61 8.35 -71.60
C ASN A 8 13.56 7.24 -70.51
N LEU A 9 14.63 6.42 -70.45
CA LEU A 9 14.75 5.39 -69.39
C LEU A 9 14.96 6.01 -67.99
N ILE A 10 15.75 7.09 -67.90
CA ILE A 10 16.02 7.79 -66.61
C ILE A 10 14.76 8.56 -66.16
N VAL A 11 14.01 9.15 -67.07
CA VAL A 11 12.74 9.84 -66.73
C VAL A 11 11.67 8.85 -66.33
N GLY A 12 11.58 7.68 -66.94
CA GLY A 12 10.66 6.61 -66.54
C GLY A 12 10.95 6.04 -65.16
N LEU A 13 12.21 5.91 -64.80
CA LEU A 13 12.62 5.38 -63.49
C LEU A 13 12.39 6.39 -62.35
N SER A 14 12.50 7.69 -62.62
CA SER A 14 12.25 8.75 -61.64
C SER A 14 10.75 8.97 -61.32
N VAL A 15 9.85 8.65 -62.27
CA VAL A 15 8.41 8.79 -62.07
C VAL A 15 7.85 7.60 -61.29
N PHE A 16 8.48 6.42 -61.34
CA PHE A 16 8.03 5.21 -60.65
C PHE A 16 8.61 5.05 -59.25
N GLY A 17 9.69 5.77 -58.93
CA GLY A 17 10.40 5.70 -57.64
C GLY A 17 9.89 6.64 -56.54
N VAL A 18 9.01 7.60 -56.85
CA VAL A 18 8.59 8.64 -55.90
C VAL A 18 7.44 8.22 -54.95
N PRO A 19 6.54 7.26 -55.28
CA PRO A 19 5.45 6.94 -54.36
C PRO A 19 5.79 5.98 -53.22
N LEU A 20 7.03 5.48 -53.09
CA LEU A 20 7.36 4.50 -52.05
C LEU A 20 7.80 5.09 -50.70
N PHE A 21 7.85 6.43 -50.55
CA PHE A 21 8.31 7.07 -49.32
C PHE A 21 7.18 7.74 -48.47
N PHE A 22 5.92 7.57 -48.82
CA PHE A 22 4.80 8.13 -48.04
C PHE A 22 4.06 7.08 -47.22
N SER A 23 4.70 6.03 -46.78
CA SER A 23 4.11 5.07 -45.85
C SER A 23 4.86 5.07 -44.51
N CYS A 24 4.80 6.20 -43.82
CA CYS A 24 4.94 6.23 -42.36
C CYS A 24 3.79 7.10 -41.88
N ASP A 25 2.64 6.52 -41.73
CA ASP A 25 1.61 7.07 -40.86
C ASP A 25 2.07 6.83 -39.41
N ASP A 26 2.23 7.94 -38.70
CA ASP A 26 2.66 7.91 -37.30
C ASP A 26 1.64 7.17 -36.44
N GLY A 27 1.76 5.86 -36.33
CA GLY A 27 1.05 5.05 -35.32
C GLY A 27 1.36 5.45 -33.87
N SER A 28 2.21 6.47 -33.67
CA SER A 28 2.59 7.00 -32.37
C SER A 28 1.43 7.64 -31.59
N SER A 29 0.44 8.21 -32.29
CA SER A 29 -0.76 8.78 -31.66
C SER A 29 -1.68 7.69 -31.09
N THR A 30 -1.85 6.59 -31.82
CA THR A 30 -2.65 5.45 -31.38
C THR A 30 -1.97 4.69 -30.24
N LEU A 31 -0.64 4.54 -30.30
CA LEU A 31 0.14 3.93 -29.21
C LEU A 31 0.14 4.81 -27.94
N LYS A 32 0.17 6.14 -28.09
CA LYS A 32 0.02 7.06 -26.96
C LYS A 32 -1.36 6.99 -26.33
N GLN A 33 -2.43 6.86 -27.12
CA GLN A 33 -3.78 6.68 -26.60
C GLN A 33 -3.93 5.34 -25.88
N ILE A 34 -3.36 4.25 -26.39
CA ILE A 34 -3.39 2.93 -25.72
C ILE A 34 -2.63 2.99 -24.38
N ASN A 35 -1.47 3.65 -24.33
CA ASN A 35 -0.73 3.81 -23.08
C ASN A 35 -1.44 4.71 -22.06
N GLN A 36 -2.18 5.75 -22.50
CA GLN A 36 -2.99 6.58 -21.60
C GLN A 36 -4.12 5.80 -20.93
N PHE A 37 -4.68 4.79 -21.60
CA PHE A 37 -5.68 3.90 -20.98
C PHE A 37 -5.08 2.98 -19.92
N ASN A 38 -3.79 2.65 -20.02
CA ASN A 38 -3.11 1.83 -19.01
C ASN A 38 -2.80 2.61 -17.73
N ASP A 39 -2.69 3.94 -17.78
CA ASP A 39 -2.34 4.77 -16.62
C ASP A 39 -3.57 5.29 -15.86
N ASN A 40 -4.78 5.11 -16.39
CA ASN A 40 -6.02 5.54 -15.74
C ASN A 40 -6.72 4.38 -15.03
N PRO A 41 -7.42 4.65 -13.92
CA PRO A 41 -8.23 3.63 -13.25
C PRO A 41 -9.38 3.18 -14.18
N VAL A 42 -9.73 1.89 -14.15
CA VAL A 42 -10.89 1.34 -14.88
C VAL A 42 -12.21 1.64 -14.19
N GLY A 43 -12.17 2.03 -12.93
CA GLY A 43 -13.34 2.41 -12.15
C GLY A 43 -12.98 3.38 -11.03
N ILE A 44 -13.94 4.21 -10.67
CA ILE A 44 -13.89 5.08 -9.48
C ILE A 44 -15.13 4.78 -8.66
N ALA A 45 -14.95 4.49 -7.39
CA ALA A 45 -16.05 4.28 -6.45
C ALA A 45 -15.92 5.24 -5.27
N TYR A 46 -17.07 5.70 -4.78
CA TYR A 46 -17.16 6.66 -3.68
C TYR A 46 -17.79 6.01 -2.46
N ASP A 47 -17.39 6.47 -1.25
CA ASP A 47 -17.92 6.03 0.04
C ASP A 47 -17.93 4.50 0.18
N ILE A 48 -16.79 3.89 -0.13
CA ILE A 48 -16.69 2.42 -0.17
C ILE A 48 -16.56 1.82 1.22
N ARG A 49 -17.09 0.59 1.32
CA ARG A 49 -16.89 -0.31 2.45
C ARG A 49 -16.53 -1.71 1.93
N MET A 50 -15.31 -2.14 2.16
CA MET A 50 -14.82 -3.46 1.80
C MET A 50 -14.69 -4.32 3.06
N THR A 51 -15.13 -5.58 3.01
CA THR A 51 -14.97 -6.53 4.12
C THR A 51 -14.02 -7.64 3.70
N TYR A 52 -13.00 -7.86 4.50
CA TYR A 52 -12.12 -9.01 4.38
C TYR A 52 -12.55 -10.10 5.35
N SER A 53 -12.79 -11.30 4.81
CA SER A 53 -13.18 -12.48 5.60
C SER A 53 -12.30 -13.67 5.22
N ASP A 54 -11.90 -14.43 6.20
CA ASP A 54 -11.22 -15.72 6.04
C ASP A 54 -12.00 -16.80 6.76
N SER A 55 -12.23 -17.94 6.07
CA SER A 55 -12.97 -19.08 6.63
C SER A 55 -14.33 -18.71 7.24
N ALA A 56 -15.06 -17.80 6.56
CA ALA A 56 -16.34 -17.22 7.02
C ALA A 56 -16.26 -16.36 8.30
N VAL A 57 -15.05 -16.04 8.78
CA VAL A 57 -14.84 -15.11 9.90
C VAL A 57 -14.40 -13.77 9.34
N MET A 58 -15.10 -12.69 9.73
CA MET A 58 -14.73 -11.34 9.36
C MET A 58 -13.43 -10.97 10.08
N LYS A 59 -12.41 -10.57 9.31
CA LYS A 59 -11.08 -10.21 9.80
C LYS A 59 -10.84 -8.71 9.81
N ALA A 60 -11.34 -8.01 8.78
CA ALA A 60 -11.18 -6.57 8.69
C ALA A 60 -12.28 -5.91 7.85
N ILE A 61 -12.44 -4.61 8.06
CA ILE A 61 -13.30 -3.72 7.30
C ILE A 61 -12.46 -2.52 6.89
N LEU A 62 -12.39 -2.25 5.59
CA LEU A 62 -11.78 -1.06 5.02
C LEU A 62 -12.89 -0.12 4.56
N THR A 63 -12.81 1.14 4.93
CA THR A 63 -13.67 2.23 4.43
C THR A 63 -12.82 3.35 3.88
N ALA A 64 -13.25 3.94 2.77
CA ALA A 64 -12.55 5.09 2.16
C ALA A 64 -13.55 5.97 1.40
N PRO A 65 -13.32 7.30 1.34
CA PRO A 65 -14.13 8.22 0.56
C PRO A 65 -14.07 7.93 -0.93
N VAL A 66 -12.87 7.63 -1.44
CA VAL A 66 -12.61 7.37 -2.87
C VAL A 66 -11.78 6.12 -3.02
N ASN A 67 -12.14 5.29 -4.00
CA ASN A 67 -11.34 4.15 -4.47
C ASN A 67 -11.14 4.25 -5.97
N LEU A 68 -9.89 4.22 -6.40
CA LEU A 68 -9.48 4.12 -7.80
C LEU A 68 -9.07 2.68 -8.10
N ASP A 69 -9.73 2.07 -9.08
CA ASP A 69 -9.52 0.66 -9.45
C ASP A 69 -8.49 0.54 -10.59
N PHE A 70 -7.35 -0.10 -10.32
CA PHE A 70 -6.30 -0.43 -11.27
C PHE A 70 -6.14 -1.95 -11.46
N THR A 71 -7.22 -2.72 -11.30
CA THR A 71 -7.18 -4.19 -11.40
C THR A 71 -6.98 -4.73 -12.81
N HIS A 72 -7.03 -3.88 -13.84
CA HIS A 72 -6.72 -4.22 -15.23
C HIS A 72 -5.22 -4.34 -15.49
N LEU A 73 -4.37 -3.77 -14.63
CA LEU A 73 -2.92 -3.81 -14.76
C LEU A 73 -2.38 -5.22 -14.45
N SER A 74 -1.19 -5.51 -14.95
CA SER A 74 -0.48 -6.77 -14.65
C SER A 74 -0.22 -6.94 -13.16
N PHE A 75 0.12 -5.85 -12.48
CA PHE A 75 0.19 -5.76 -11.02
C PHE A 75 -1.05 -5.03 -10.52
N LYS A 76 -2.02 -5.80 -10.02
CA LYS A 76 -3.36 -5.32 -9.67
C LYS A 76 -3.37 -4.62 -8.32
N TYR A 77 -3.92 -3.40 -8.27
CA TYR A 77 -4.08 -2.66 -7.01
C TYR A 77 -5.33 -1.78 -7.03
N SER A 78 -5.71 -1.33 -5.84
CA SER A 78 -6.70 -0.29 -5.61
C SER A 78 -6.04 0.83 -4.81
N GLU A 79 -6.32 2.07 -5.16
CA GLU A 79 -5.74 3.26 -4.55
C GLU A 79 -6.82 4.06 -3.81
N PHE A 80 -6.45 4.63 -2.66
CA PHE A 80 -7.32 5.43 -1.79
C PHE A 80 -6.71 6.81 -1.58
N PRO A 81 -6.89 7.75 -2.54
CA PRO A 81 -6.17 9.03 -2.56
C PRO A 81 -6.65 10.03 -1.51
N GLU A 82 -7.84 9.85 -0.95
CA GLU A 82 -8.44 10.72 0.07
C GLU A 82 -8.45 10.08 1.47
N GLY A 83 -7.51 9.16 1.69
CA GLY A 83 -7.37 8.43 2.94
C GLY A 83 -8.27 7.22 3.07
N LEU A 84 -8.02 6.46 4.13
CA LEU A 84 -8.79 5.26 4.46
C LEU A 84 -8.75 4.99 5.96
N LYS A 85 -9.73 4.19 6.38
CA LYS A 85 -9.81 3.61 7.71
C LYS A 85 -9.96 2.10 7.60
N ILE A 86 -9.15 1.36 8.35
CA ILE A 86 -9.26 -0.08 8.49
C ILE A 86 -9.60 -0.40 9.94
N ILE A 87 -10.63 -1.21 10.16
CA ILE A 87 -10.96 -1.82 11.44
C ILE A 87 -10.59 -3.30 11.30
N PHE A 88 -9.79 -3.83 12.20
CA PHE A 88 -9.45 -5.25 12.26
C PHE A 88 -9.70 -5.81 13.66
N PHE A 89 -10.05 -7.08 13.71
CA PHE A 89 -10.50 -7.74 14.93
C PHE A 89 -9.42 -8.68 15.46
N ASN A 90 -9.17 -8.61 16.75
CA ASN A 90 -8.31 -9.58 17.42
C ASN A 90 -9.07 -10.90 17.69
N ASN A 91 -8.40 -11.88 18.31
CA ASN A 91 -8.98 -13.18 18.59
C ASN A 91 -10.12 -13.16 19.62
N LYS A 92 -10.30 -12.05 20.35
CA LYS A 92 -11.40 -11.81 21.28
C LYS A 92 -12.54 -10.99 20.66
N ASN A 93 -12.43 -10.69 19.35
CA ASN A 93 -13.36 -9.84 18.61
C ASN A 93 -13.37 -8.38 19.10
N GLU A 94 -12.25 -7.91 19.67
CA GLU A 94 -12.06 -6.51 20.04
C GLU A 94 -11.50 -5.74 18.84
N GLU A 95 -11.95 -4.49 18.67
CA GLU A 95 -11.65 -3.68 17.50
C GLU A 95 -10.34 -2.92 17.67
N ASN A 96 -9.45 -3.04 16.68
CA ASN A 96 -8.32 -2.13 16.48
C ASN A 96 -8.57 -1.33 15.21
N THR A 97 -8.15 -0.08 15.20
CA THR A 97 -8.38 0.83 14.07
C THR A 97 -7.05 1.40 13.58
N VAL A 98 -6.86 1.43 12.26
CA VAL A 98 -5.81 2.21 11.64
C VAL A 98 -6.39 3.20 10.65
N VAL A 99 -5.86 4.42 10.62
CA VAL A 99 -6.21 5.48 9.66
C VAL A 99 -4.94 5.98 8.99
N ALA A 100 -5.07 6.43 7.75
CA ALA A 100 -3.99 7.05 6.99
C ALA A 100 -4.57 8.04 5.99
N ASP A 101 -3.77 9.03 5.57
CA ASP A 101 -4.17 10.03 4.58
C ASP A 101 -4.22 9.48 3.16
N TYR A 102 -3.50 8.38 2.90
CA TYR A 102 -3.40 7.73 1.61
C TYR A 102 -3.16 6.23 1.78
N GLY A 103 -3.60 5.42 0.83
CA GLY A 103 -3.30 3.99 0.84
C GLY A 103 -3.39 3.31 -0.50
N ILE A 104 -2.71 2.17 -0.60
CA ILE A 104 -2.77 1.26 -1.74
C ILE A 104 -3.02 -0.17 -1.25
N LEU A 105 -4.06 -0.81 -1.76
CA LEU A 105 -4.29 -2.24 -1.55
C LEU A 105 -3.76 -3.02 -2.75
N PHE A 106 -2.73 -3.81 -2.56
CA PHE A 106 -2.21 -4.74 -3.55
C PHE A 106 -3.04 -6.03 -3.57
N ASN A 107 -3.90 -6.16 -4.58
CA ASN A 107 -4.91 -7.22 -4.65
C ASN A 107 -4.34 -8.65 -4.65
N GLN A 108 -3.12 -8.83 -5.19
CA GLN A 108 -2.48 -10.15 -5.31
C GLN A 108 -1.84 -10.61 -4.00
N THR A 109 -1.21 -9.70 -3.26
CA THR A 109 -0.50 -9.99 -2.01
C THR A 109 -1.33 -9.74 -0.76
N LYS A 110 -2.50 -9.08 -0.90
CA LYS A 110 -3.35 -8.62 0.21
C LYS A 110 -2.62 -7.69 1.20
N ILE A 111 -1.54 -7.06 0.74
CA ILE A 111 -0.84 -6.04 1.51
C ILE A 111 -1.50 -4.69 1.27
N VAL A 112 -1.74 -3.93 2.33
CA VAL A 112 -2.13 -2.53 2.28
C VAL A 112 -0.92 -1.69 2.68
N ASP A 113 -0.50 -0.78 1.80
CA ASP A 113 0.48 0.28 2.07
C ASP A 113 -0.30 1.51 2.55
N LEU A 114 -0.04 1.95 3.76
CA LEU A 114 -0.68 3.08 4.44
C LEU A 114 0.35 4.20 4.55
N GLN A 115 0.01 5.40 4.09
CA GLN A 115 0.93 6.52 4.02
C GLN A 115 0.30 7.82 4.53
N GLY A 116 1.13 8.65 5.15
CA GLY A 116 0.75 9.96 5.70
C GLY A 116 -0.07 9.85 6.97
N ASN A 117 0.43 10.41 8.07
CA ASN A 117 -0.23 10.49 9.36
C ASN A 117 -0.89 9.17 9.78
N VAL A 118 -0.15 8.05 9.62
CA VAL A 118 -0.68 6.73 9.97
C VAL A 118 -0.83 6.64 11.48
N VAL A 119 -2.06 6.44 11.94
CA VAL A 119 -2.40 6.29 13.36
C VAL A 119 -3.11 4.97 13.57
N LEU A 120 -2.52 4.12 14.42
CA LEU A 120 -3.14 2.89 14.89
C LEU A 120 -3.60 3.07 16.33
N LEU A 121 -4.87 2.76 16.57
CA LEU A 121 -5.49 2.73 17.90
C LEU A 121 -5.90 1.30 18.22
N SER A 122 -5.34 0.76 19.31
CA SER A 122 -5.71 -0.55 19.82
C SER A 122 -6.92 -0.45 20.76
N HIS A 123 -7.63 -1.58 20.94
CA HIS A 123 -8.78 -1.70 21.84
C HIS A 123 -8.44 -1.36 23.31
N ASP A 124 -7.19 -1.50 23.74
CA ASP A 124 -6.71 -1.18 25.10
C ASP A 124 -6.34 0.31 25.28
N GLY A 125 -6.52 1.13 24.24
CA GLY A 125 -6.18 2.55 24.23
C GLY A 125 -4.73 2.83 23.83
N SER A 126 -3.92 1.80 23.51
CA SER A 126 -2.58 2.01 22.98
C SER A 126 -2.65 2.69 21.61
N ARG A 127 -1.74 3.63 21.38
CA ARG A 127 -1.65 4.45 20.17
C ARG A 127 -0.26 4.34 19.56
N LEU A 128 -0.20 4.08 18.25
CA LEU A 128 1.01 4.10 17.47
C LEU A 128 0.87 5.10 16.32
N GLU A 129 1.90 5.91 16.09
CA GLU A 129 1.97 6.88 15.01
C GLU A 129 3.24 6.68 14.18
N THR A 130 3.10 6.78 12.86
CA THR A 130 4.21 6.69 11.90
C THR A 130 3.82 7.36 10.57
N ASP A 131 4.79 7.66 9.72
CA ASP A 131 4.52 8.22 8.38
C ASP A 131 4.09 7.15 7.37
N GLN A 132 4.44 5.89 7.59
CA GLN A 132 4.07 4.78 6.71
C GLN A 132 3.98 3.49 7.50
N MET A 133 3.02 2.64 7.13
CA MET A 133 2.86 1.29 7.68
C MET A 133 2.29 0.34 6.63
N TYR A 134 2.77 -0.89 6.63
CA TYR A 134 2.19 -1.97 5.84
C TYR A 134 1.35 -2.88 6.71
N TRP A 135 0.21 -3.29 6.19
CA TRP A 135 -0.61 -4.34 6.78
C TRP A 135 -0.74 -5.52 5.82
N ASP A 136 -0.23 -6.69 6.22
CA ASP A 136 -0.40 -7.97 5.52
C ASP A 136 -1.66 -8.65 6.07
N ALA A 137 -2.74 -8.61 5.31
CA ALA A 137 -4.05 -9.13 5.75
C ALA A 137 -4.05 -10.67 5.86
N GLU A 138 -3.26 -11.39 5.05
CA GLU A 138 -3.19 -12.85 5.08
C GLU A 138 -2.42 -13.36 6.30
N LYS A 139 -1.31 -12.67 6.64
CA LYS A 139 -0.50 -13.04 7.80
C LYS A 139 -0.95 -12.38 9.09
N GLU A 140 -1.90 -11.45 9.00
CA GLU A 140 -2.36 -10.63 10.13
C GLU A 140 -1.17 -9.91 10.81
N TRP A 141 -0.29 -9.29 9.98
CA TRP A 141 0.99 -8.72 10.39
C TRP A 141 1.10 -7.25 9.97
N LEU A 142 1.61 -6.41 10.87
CA LEU A 142 1.89 -4.99 10.63
C LEU A 142 3.39 -4.74 10.68
N PHE A 143 3.89 -3.91 9.78
CA PHE A 143 5.30 -3.55 9.79
C PHE A 143 5.55 -2.17 9.20
N THR A 144 6.60 -1.52 9.67
CA THR A 144 7.12 -0.27 9.12
C THR A 144 8.63 -0.22 9.23
N GLU A 145 9.29 0.40 8.25
CA GLU A 145 10.73 0.73 8.31
C GLU A 145 10.94 2.19 8.77
N GLN A 146 9.86 2.96 8.97
CA GLN A 146 9.91 4.35 9.37
C GLN A 146 10.03 4.51 10.90
N PRO A 147 10.44 5.71 11.37
CA PRO A 147 10.30 6.06 12.78
C PRO A 147 8.84 5.96 13.21
N PHE A 148 8.63 5.51 14.43
CA PHE A 148 7.30 5.50 15.03
C PHE A 148 7.35 5.91 16.50
N THR A 149 6.21 6.39 17.00
CA THR A 149 5.94 6.57 18.43
C THR A 149 4.87 5.59 18.87
N PHE A 150 4.99 5.12 20.10
CA PHE A 150 4.00 4.25 20.71
C PHE A 150 3.76 4.71 22.15
N GLU A 151 2.50 4.94 22.48
CA GLU A 151 2.07 5.36 23.81
C GLU A 151 0.92 4.50 24.34
N ASN A 152 0.94 4.23 25.61
CA ASN A 152 -0.17 3.72 26.39
C ASN A 152 0.00 4.15 27.86
N VAL A 153 -0.83 3.59 28.76
CA VAL A 153 -0.80 3.94 30.20
C VAL A 153 0.57 3.69 30.84
N ASN A 154 1.35 2.72 30.35
CA ASN A 154 2.62 2.31 30.95
C ASN A 154 3.86 2.67 30.14
N TYR A 155 3.69 3.00 28.85
CA TYR A 155 4.80 3.18 27.91
C TYR A 155 4.62 4.47 27.14
N ASP A 156 5.73 5.18 26.97
CA ASP A 156 5.90 6.28 26.02
C ASP A 156 7.25 6.03 25.32
N MET A 157 7.20 5.56 24.08
CA MET A 157 8.35 5.03 23.36
C MET A 157 8.42 5.60 21.96
N ALA A 158 9.66 5.80 21.49
CA ALA A 158 9.96 6.06 20.10
C ALA A 158 11.03 5.10 19.60
N ALA A 159 10.85 4.57 18.41
CA ALA A 159 11.81 3.67 17.79
C ALA A 159 11.82 3.78 16.26
N MET A 160 12.80 3.15 15.64
CA MET A 160 12.89 2.93 14.21
C MET A 160 12.48 1.51 13.92
N ARG A 161 11.67 1.31 12.88
CA ARG A 161 11.23 0.01 12.41
C ARG A 161 10.40 -0.76 13.43
N LEU A 162 9.28 -1.25 12.99
CA LEU A 162 8.41 -2.15 13.74
C LEU A 162 8.03 -3.34 12.88
N ASP A 163 8.07 -4.53 13.46
CA ASP A 163 7.47 -5.76 12.95
C ASP A 163 6.60 -6.34 14.06
N THR A 164 5.29 -6.49 13.86
CA THR A 164 4.36 -6.94 14.90
C THR A 164 3.19 -7.72 14.34
N ASN A 165 2.67 -8.67 15.13
CA ASN A 165 1.37 -9.25 14.84
C ASN A 165 0.23 -8.28 15.25
N LYS A 166 -0.98 -8.52 14.76
CA LYS A 166 -2.16 -7.67 15.02
C LYS A 166 -2.55 -7.51 16.50
N GLU A 167 -2.11 -8.44 17.36
CA GLU A 167 -2.35 -8.39 18.80
C GLU A 167 -1.23 -7.70 19.59
N PHE A 168 -0.17 -7.24 18.92
CA PHE A 168 1.03 -6.68 19.55
C PHE A 168 1.70 -7.58 20.60
N SER A 169 1.38 -8.89 20.57
CA SER A 169 1.96 -9.89 21.48
C SER A 169 3.36 -10.38 21.05
N LYS A 170 3.69 -10.16 19.77
CA LYS A 170 5.01 -10.45 19.19
C LYS A 170 5.43 -9.23 18.40
N PHE A 171 6.49 -8.58 18.80
CA PHE A 171 7.02 -7.44 18.08
C PHE A 171 8.54 -7.43 18.07
N GLN A 172 9.11 -6.88 17.02
CA GLN A 172 10.52 -6.55 16.89
C GLN A 172 10.64 -5.08 16.50
N THR A 173 11.62 -4.41 17.08
CA THR A 173 11.90 -3.00 16.78
C THR A 173 13.40 -2.77 16.70
N GLY A 174 13.80 -1.70 16.06
CA GLY A 174 15.18 -1.22 16.07
C GLY A 174 15.56 -0.56 17.40
N LYS A 175 16.40 0.47 17.35
CA LYS A 175 16.80 1.20 18.55
C LYS A 175 15.59 1.86 19.20
N LEU A 176 15.29 1.45 20.42
CA LEU A 176 14.20 1.97 21.25
C LEU A 176 14.71 3.08 22.16
N THR A 177 13.92 4.13 22.32
CA THR A 177 14.11 5.21 23.32
C THR A 177 12.77 5.53 23.95
N GLY A 178 12.75 5.95 25.21
CA GLY A 178 11.50 6.31 25.88
C GLY A 178 11.50 6.01 27.36
N THR A 179 10.31 6.06 27.96
CA THR A 179 10.04 5.79 29.37
C THR A 179 9.08 4.63 29.54
N MET A 180 9.28 3.86 30.58
CA MET A 180 8.42 2.75 30.97
C MET A 180 8.17 2.82 32.46
N LEU A 181 6.90 2.72 32.87
CA LEU A 181 6.55 2.57 34.28
C LEU A 181 6.79 1.12 34.67
N VAL A 182 7.70 0.91 35.64
CA VAL A 182 7.94 -0.41 36.22
C VAL A 182 7.32 -0.42 37.61
N GLU A 183 6.29 -1.24 37.80
CA GLU A 183 5.81 -1.55 39.16
C GLU A 183 6.82 -2.50 39.82
N GLU A 184 7.49 -2.04 40.89
CA GLU A 184 8.27 -2.92 41.74
C GLU A 184 7.30 -3.91 42.42
N GLN A 185 7.34 -5.17 42.00
CA GLN A 185 6.78 -6.23 42.85
C GLN A 185 7.59 -6.22 44.16
N LYS A 186 7.00 -5.73 45.25
CA LYS A 186 7.49 -5.95 46.58
C LYS A 186 7.46 -7.47 46.83
N ASP A 187 8.59 -8.12 46.67
CA ASP A 187 8.81 -9.45 47.19
C ASP A 187 8.60 -9.41 48.71
N SER A 188 7.43 -9.79 49.16
CA SER A 188 7.10 -10.04 50.56
C SER A 188 7.68 -11.38 50.98
N LEU A 189 8.99 -11.53 50.92
CA LEU A 189 9.70 -12.67 51.47
C LEU A 189 10.67 -12.24 52.60
N PHE A 190 10.09 -11.69 53.66
CA PHE A 190 10.73 -11.80 54.98
C PHE A 190 9.67 -12.35 55.94
N VAL A 191 9.53 -13.66 55.96
CA VAL A 191 9.02 -14.35 57.14
C VAL A 191 10.13 -14.29 58.13
N ASP A 192 10.04 -13.38 59.12
CA ASP A 192 10.86 -13.42 60.31
C ASP A 192 10.45 -14.63 61.14
N GLU A 193 11.16 -15.73 60.95
CA GLU A 193 11.14 -16.84 61.89
C GLU A 193 11.99 -16.44 63.09
N LYS A 194 11.34 -15.93 64.13
CA LYS A 194 11.93 -15.85 65.47
C LYS A 194 11.26 -16.88 66.38
N LEU A 195 12.08 -17.83 66.76
CA LEU A 195 11.94 -18.70 67.94
C LEU A 195 11.57 -17.96 69.21
#